data_f17366d68eca78014bd0e706644c4495
#
_entry.id   f17366d68eca78014bd0e706644c4495
#
_cell.length_a   1.000
_cell.length_b   1.000
_cell.length_c   1.000
_cell.angle_alpha   90.00
_cell.angle_beta   90.00
_cell.angle_gamma   90.00
#
_symmetry.space_group_name_H-M   'P 1'
#
loop_
_entity.id
_entity.type
_entity.pdbx_description
1 polymer ?
#
loop_
_entity_poly.entity_id
_entity_poly.type
_entity_poly.pdbx_seq_one_letter_code
_entity_poly.pdbx_strand_id
1 'polypeptide(L)'
;MKVVLDTNVFISGIFWEGNFCSKIIDKWKKREFELVFSRDIIEELVKTLKCFKIQLSEEVITSWKEIITRNATIVEPSEKLEIIQEDSEDNKFLETAISGKADFIISQDNHLLKLREFQGIKIITPEKFCTKS
;
A
#
# COMPACT_ATOMS: atom_id res chain seq x y z
N MET A 1 -3.26 7.73 -12.72
CA MET A 1 -2.27 7.82 -11.63
C MET A 1 -2.18 6.48 -10.93
N LYS A 2 -0.99 6.00 -10.70
CA LYS A 2 -0.72 4.72 -10.06
C LYS A 2 -0.12 4.94 -8.69
N VAL A 3 -0.61 4.19 -7.68
CA VAL A 3 -0.24 4.39 -6.29
C VAL A 3 0.03 3.06 -5.61
N VAL A 4 1.09 3.01 -4.79
CA VAL A 4 1.36 1.90 -3.88
C VAL A 4 1.01 2.37 -2.47
N LEU A 5 0.24 1.57 -1.75
CA LEU A 5 -0.07 1.84 -0.34
C LEU A 5 0.74 0.92 0.56
N ASP A 6 1.35 1.49 1.59
CA ASP A 6 1.91 0.72 2.69
C ASP A 6 0.78 -0.11 3.32
N THR A 7 1.11 -1.31 3.76
CA THR A 7 0.15 -2.23 4.38
C THR A 7 -0.65 -1.57 5.50
N ASN A 8 0.00 -0.82 6.39
CA ASN A 8 -0.67 -0.18 7.50
C ASN A 8 -1.64 0.92 7.06
N VAL A 9 -1.34 1.62 5.98
CA VAL A 9 -2.25 2.62 5.40
C VAL A 9 -3.51 1.92 4.88
N PHE A 10 -3.36 0.81 4.18
CA PHE A 10 -4.48 0.04 3.66
C PHE A 10 -5.37 -0.46 4.80
N ILE A 11 -4.76 -1.08 5.82
CA ILE A 11 -5.49 -1.61 6.98
C ILE A 11 -6.23 -0.51 7.72
N SER A 12 -5.56 0.60 7.98
CA SER A 12 -6.19 1.74 8.64
C SER A 12 -7.39 2.26 7.82
N GLY A 13 -7.27 2.23 6.50
CA GLY A 13 -8.34 2.73 5.63
C GLY A 13 -9.57 1.85 5.57
N ILE A 14 -9.40 0.52 5.73
CA ILE A 14 -10.54 -0.40 5.63
C ILE A 14 -11.24 -0.63 6.98
N PHE A 15 -10.55 -0.41 8.12
CA PHE A 15 -11.12 -0.70 9.44
C PHE A 15 -11.57 0.53 10.22
N TRP A 16 -11.06 1.71 9.92
CA TRP A 16 -11.44 2.94 10.60
C TRP A 16 -11.98 3.97 9.63
N GLU A 17 -13.09 4.59 10.00
CA GLU A 17 -13.70 5.63 9.18
C GLU A 17 -13.24 7.02 9.62
N GLY A 18 -13.33 7.99 8.72
CA GLY A 18 -13.11 9.40 9.02
C GLY A 18 -11.67 9.87 9.04
N ASN A 19 -10.70 8.98 8.80
CA ASN A 19 -9.30 9.38 8.73
C ASN A 19 -8.85 9.53 7.26
N PHE A 20 -7.62 10.01 7.05
CA PHE A 20 -7.12 10.19 5.69
C PHE A 20 -6.93 8.87 4.95
N CYS A 21 -6.60 7.79 5.68
CA CYS A 21 -6.47 6.47 5.06
C CYS A 21 -7.80 5.98 4.50
N SER A 22 -8.90 6.18 5.24
CA SER A 22 -10.23 5.78 4.73
C SER A 22 -10.65 6.61 3.51
N LYS A 23 -10.26 7.87 3.46
CA LYS A 23 -10.52 8.72 2.29
C LYS A 23 -9.78 8.20 1.05
N ILE A 24 -8.56 7.69 1.24
CA ILE A 24 -7.79 7.08 0.16
C ILE A 24 -8.49 5.83 -0.37
N ILE A 25 -8.97 4.97 0.54
CA ILE A 25 -9.71 3.77 0.14
C ILE A 25 -10.98 4.15 -0.63
N ASP A 26 -11.70 5.18 -0.18
CA ASP A 26 -12.88 5.67 -0.89
C ASP A 26 -12.55 6.15 -2.30
N LYS A 27 -11.44 6.87 -2.46
CA LYS A 27 -10.96 7.30 -3.78
C LYS A 27 -10.65 6.12 -4.69
N TRP A 28 -10.04 5.07 -4.13
CA TRP A 28 -9.77 3.86 -4.88
C TRP A 28 -11.06 3.17 -5.31
N LYS A 29 -12.04 3.08 -4.44
CA LYS A 29 -13.35 2.51 -4.76
C LYS A 29 -14.05 3.29 -5.89
N LYS A 30 -13.83 4.59 -5.94
CA LYS A 30 -14.37 5.46 -7.00
C LYS A 30 -13.50 5.47 -8.25
N ARG A 31 -12.43 4.68 -8.27
CA ARG A 31 -11.49 4.55 -9.38
C ARG A 31 -10.80 5.87 -9.75
N GLU A 32 -10.52 6.69 -8.74
CA GLU A 32 -9.80 7.95 -8.95
C GLU A 32 -8.30 7.74 -9.16
N PHE A 33 -7.78 6.58 -8.78
CA PHE A 33 -6.42 6.17 -9.08
C PHE A 33 -6.35 4.64 -9.18
N GLU A 34 -5.26 4.15 -9.76
CA GLU A 34 -4.99 2.72 -9.89
C GLU A 34 -4.09 2.29 -8.75
N LEU A 35 -4.51 1.29 -8.00
CA LEU A 35 -3.74 0.74 -6.89
C LEU A 35 -2.84 -0.38 -7.39
N VAL A 36 -1.56 -0.33 -7.04
CA VAL A 36 -0.57 -1.32 -7.45
C VAL A 36 -0.15 -2.16 -6.25
N PHE A 37 -0.23 -3.47 -6.40
CA PHE A 37 0.22 -4.45 -5.41
C PHE A 37 1.23 -5.41 -6.03
N SER A 38 2.03 -6.04 -5.17
CA SER A 38 2.80 -7.21 -5.56
C SER A 38 2.33 -8.38 -4.71
N ARG A 39 2.71 -9.60 -5.09
CA ARG A 39 2.40 -10.78 -4.31
C ARG A 39 2.94 -10.65 -2.88
N ASP A 40 4.17 -10.16 -2.73
CA ASP A 40 4.80 -9.98 -1.42
C ASP A 40 3.99 -9.05 -0.52
N ILE A 41 3.47 -7.95 -1.07
CA ILE A 41 2.65 -7.01 -0.31
C ILE A 41 1.32 -7.66 0.07
N ILE A 42 0.69 -8.41 -0.85
CA ILE A 42 -0.57 -9.10 -0.56
C ILE A 42 -0.36 -10.15 0.54
N GLU A 43 0.73 -10.91 0.49
CA GLU A 43 1.04 -11.91 1.51
C GLU A 43 1.26 -11.26 2.88
N GLU A 44 1.97 -10.14 2.92
CA GLU A 44 2.14 -9.37 4.16
C GLU A 44 0.81 -8.88 4.71
N LEU A 45 -0.04 -8.35 3.84
CA LEU A 45 -1.37 -7.89 4.23
C LEU A 45 -2.21 -9.01 4.82
N VAL A 46 -2.26 -10.16 4.15
CA VAL A 46 -3.01 -11.33 4.63
C VAL A 46 -2.48 -11.79 5.98
N LYS A 47 -1.15 -11.86 6.13
CA LYS A 47 -0.51 -12.24 7.38
C LYS A 47 -0.86 -11.27 8.50
N THR A 48 -0.84 -9.97 8.21
CA THR A 48 -1.18 -8.93 9.18
C THR A 48 -2.64 -9.01 9.59
N LEU A 49 -3.54 -9.27 8.63
CA LEU A 49 -4.96 -9.44 8.92
C LEU A 49 -5.23 -10.66 9.81
N LYS A 50 -4.50 -11.75 9.61
CA LYS A 50 -4.63 -12.96 10.45
C LYS A 50 -4.19 -12.72 11.88
N CYS A 51 -3.23 -11.81 12.10
CA CYS A 51 -2.68 -11.49 13.41
C CYS A 51 -3.30 -10.23 14.02
N PHE A 52 -4.36 -9.71 13.42
CA PHE A 52 -4.96 -8.45 13.83
C PHE A 52 -5.67 -8.60 15.19
N LYS A 53 -5.69 -7.51 15.97
CA LYS A 53 -6.30 -7.51 17.31
C LYS A 53 -7.78 -7.88 17.28
N ILE A 54 -8.49 -7.47 16.25
CA ILE A 54 -9.87 -7.89 16.03
C ILE A 54 -9.78 -9.18 15.23
N GLN A 55 -10.27 -10.26 15.80
CA GLN A 55 -10.25 -11.55 15.10
C GLN A 55 -11.14 -11.49 13.87
N LEU A 56 -10.53 -11.64 12.71
CA LEU A 56 -11.24 -11.68 11.45
C LEU A 56 -11.40 -13.14 11.04
N SER A 57 -12.57 -13.47 10.48
CA SER A 57 -12.79 -14.80 9.94
C SER A 57 -11.97 -14.99 8.67
N GLU A 58 -11.66 -16.26 8.36
CA GLU A 58 -10.97 -16.56 7.11
C GLU A 58 -11.77 -16.09 5.89
N GLU A 59 -13.09 -16.11 5.99
CA GLU A 59 -13.97 -15.64 4.92
C GLU A 59 -13.77 -14.16 4.63
N VAL A 60 -13.66 -13.33 5.67
CA VAL A 60 -13.42 -11.89 5.52
C VAL A 60 -12.04 -11.64 4.90
N ILE A 61 -11.03 -12.34 5.38
CA ILE A 61 -9.67 -12.20 4.85
C ILE A 61 -9.62 -12.60 3.38
N THR A 62 -10.24 -13.73 3.04
CA THR A 62 -10.31 -14.20 1.66
C THR A 62 -11.06 -13.21 0.76
N SER A 63 -12.14 -12.62 1.27
CA SER A 63 -12.90 -11.61 0.54
C SER A 63 -12.05 -10.39 0.19
N TRP A 64 -11.24 -9.91 1.15
CA TRP A 64 -10.35 -8.78 0.88
C TRP A 64 -9.27 -9.14 -0.15
N LYS A 65 -8.72 -10.34 -0.06
CA LYS A 65 -7.75 -10.81 -1.03
C LYS A 65 -8.34 -10.83 -2.44
N GLU A 66 -9.57 -11.29 -2.58
CA GLU A 66 -10.27 -11.32 -3.87
C GLU A 66 -10.55 -9.91 -4.39
N ILE A 67 -11.01 -9.00 -3.52
CA ILE A 67 -11.28 -7.61 -3.90
C ILE A 67 -10.01 -6.96 -4.43
N ILE A 68 -8.90 -7.14 -3.75
CA ILE A 68 -7.61 -6.59 -4.18
C ILE A 68 -7.20 -7.18 -5.52
N THR A 69 -7.27 -8.50 -5.65
CA THR A 69 -6.85 -9.19 -6.86
C THR A 69 -7.65 -8.74 -8.08
N ARG A 70 -8.94 -8.45 -7.90
CA ARG A 70 -9.80 -8.04 -9.01
C ARG A 70 -9.73 -6.55 -9.34
N ASN A 71 -9.37 -5.71 -8.37
CA ASN A 71 -9.48 -4.25 -8.50
C ASN A 71 -8.16 -3.52 -8.42
N ALA A 72 -7.05 -4.22 -8.35
CA ALA A 72 -5.72 -3.63 -8.31
C ALA A 72 -4.86 -4.21 -9.43
N THR A 73 -3.81 -3.48 -9.78
CA THR A 73 -2.80 -3.98 -10.71
C THR A 73 -1.78 -4.77 -9.92
N ILE A 74 -1.60 -6.04 -10.27
CA ILE A 74 -0.65 -6.92 -9.60
C ILE A 74 0.61 -7.02 -10.43
N VAL A 75 1.75 -6.70 -9.83
CA VAL A 75 3.05 -6.76 -10.51
C VAL A 75 3.98 -7.73 -9.79
N GLU A 76 4.95 -8.27 -10.53
CA GLU A 76 6.01 -9.09 -9.98
C GLU A 76 7.33 -8.33 -10.15
N PRO A 77 7.90 -7.79 -9.05
CA PRO A 77 9.16 -7.07 -9.14
C PRO A 77 10.28 -7.97 -9.64
N SER A 78 11.04 -7.47 -10.61
CA SER A 78 12.16 -8.20 -11.21
C SER A 78 13.46 -7.99 -10.44
N GLU A 79 13.52 -6.97 -9.59
CA GLU A 79 14.72 -6.62 -8.84
C GLU A 79 14.47 -6.65 -7.34
N LYS A 80 15.47 -7.11 -6.59
CA LYS A 80 15.50 -6.99 -5.14
C LYS A 80 16.32 -5.75 -4.79
N LEU A 81 15.76 -4.87 -3.98
CA LEU A 81 16.41 -3.64 -3.56
C LEU A 81 16.87 -3.72 -2.11
N GLU A 82 17.97 -3.05 -1.82
CA GLU A 82 18.53 -2.95 -0.48
C GLU A 82 18.74 -1.48 -0.11
N ILE A 83 17.73 -0.67 -0.34
CA ILE A 83 17.80 0.79 -0.12
C ILE A 83 17.54 1.12 1.35
N ILE A 84 16.53 0.49 1.96
CA ILE A 84 16.19 0.70 3.36
C ILE A 84 16.86 -0.39 4.18
N GLN A 85 17.85 0.00 4.99
CA GLN A 85 18.63 -0.95 5.78
C GLN A 85 18.05 -1.16 7.17
N GLU A 86 17.41 -0.15 7.74
CA GLU A 86 16.80 -0.20 9.07
C GLU A 86 15.61 -1.16 9.13
N ASP A 87 14.89 -1.26 8.03
CA ASP A 87 13.77 -2.19 7.89
C ASP A 87 13.72 -2.69 6.46
N SER A 88 14.40 -3.81 6.22
CA SER A 88 14.51 -4.37 4.87
C SER A 88 13.15 -4.82 4.30
N GLU A 89 12.16 -5.07 5.17
CA GLU A 89 10.81 -5.43 4.73
C GLU A 89 10.14 -4.31 3.93
N ASP A 90 10.51 -3.05 4.20
CA ASP A 90 9.94 -1.91 3.49
C ASP A 90 10.42 -1.78 2.04
N ASN A 91 11.50 -2.45 1.68
CA ASN A 91 12.01 -2.42 0.30
C ASN A 91 11.01 -2.98 -0.71
N LYS A 92 10.10 -3.87 -0.28
CA LYS A 92 9.08 -4.43 -1.17
C LYS A 92 8.17 -3.35 -1.77
N PHE A 93 7.92 -2.27 -1.02
CA PHE A 93 7.10 -1.17 -1.51
C PHE A 93 7.81 -0.39 -2.62
N LEU A 94 9.12 -0.17 -2.47
CA LEU A 94 9.94 0.45 -3.51
C LEU A 94 10.02 -0.43 -4.75
N GLU A 95 10.26 -1.73 -4.56
CA GLU A 95 10.33 -2.70 -5.65
C GLU A 95 9.02 -2.74 -6.45
N THR A 96 7.90 -2.77 -5.75
CA THR A 96 6.58 -2.80 -6.36
C THR A 96 6.30 -1.50 -7.12
N ALA A 97 6.64 -0.37 -6.54
CA ALA A 97 6.43 0.93 -7.18
C ALA A 97 7.23 1.07 -8.47
N ILE A 98 8.46 0.59 -8.47
CA ILE A 98 9.30 0.62 -9.68
C ILE A 98 8.70 -0.27 -10.75
N SER A 99 8.38 -1.52 -10.41
CA SER A 99 7.83 -2.48 -11.37
C SER A 99 6.48 -2.06 -11.93
N GLY A 100 5.66 -1.42 -11.12
CA GLY A 100 4.35 -0.94 -11.54
C GLY A 100 4.36 0.47 -12.12
N LYS A 101 5.50 1.12 -12.15
CA LYS A 101 5.64 2.51 -12.60
C LYS A 101 4.70 3.45 -11.85
N ALA A 102 4.68 3.31 -10.52
CA ALA A 102 3.81 4.10 -9.66
C ALA A 102 4.27 5.56 -9.62
N ASP A 103 3.31 6.44 -9.39
CA ASP A 103 3.58 7.87 -9.20
C ASP A 103 3.86 8.19 -7.74
N PHE A 104 3.21 7.45 -6.83
CA PHE A 104 3.31 7.69 -5.40
C PHE A 104 3.40 6.39 -4.61
N ILE A 105 4.12 6.47 -3.48
CA ILE A 105 3.99 5.51 -2.38
C ILE A 105 3.42 6.30 -1.21
N ILE A 106 2.32 5.81 -0.64
CA ILE A 106 1.69 6.46 0.50
C ILE A 106 1.98 5.64 1.75
N SER A 107 2.59 6.25 2.74
CA SER A 107 3.04 5.58 3.96
C SER A 107 2.98 6.50 5.16
N GLN A 108 2.93 5.90 6.34
CA GLN A 108 3.10 6.59 7.62
C GLN A 108 4.42 6.19 8.29
N ASP A 109 5.20 5.33 7.62
CA ASP A 109 6.47 4.82 8.14
C ASP A 109 7.60 5.79 7.83
N ASN A 110 8.33 6.19 8.88
CA ASN A 110 9.43 7.12 8.74
C ASN A 110 10.58 6.59 7.88
N HIS A 111 10.79 5.26 7.86
CA HIS A 111 11.84 4.67 7.03
C HIS A 111 11.60 4.90 5.54
N LEU A 112 10.33 4.88 5.13
CA LEU A 112 9.96 5.20 3.75
C LEU A 112 9.88 6.71 3.53
N LEU A 113 9.23 7.44 4.44
CA LEU A 113 9.00 8.88 4.29
C LEU A 113 10.27 9.70 4.23
N LYS A 114 11.32 9.28 4.93
CA LYS A 114 12.59 10.02 4.92
C LYS A 114 13.29 9.99 3.56
N LEU A 115 12.96 9.05 2.69
CA LEU A 115 13.49 9.02 1.32
C LEU A 115 12.90 10.14 0.46
N ARG A 116 11.68 10.59 0.76
CA ARG A 116 10.93 11.64 0.05
C ARG A 116 10.62 11.32 -1.41
N GLU A 117 11.59 10.86 -2.17
CA GLU A 117 11.44 10.51 -3.58
C GLU A 117 12.46 9.43 -3.92
N PHE A 118 12.06 8.49 -4.76
CA PHE A 118 12.94 7.42 -5.20
C PHE A 118 12.65 7.14 -6.68
N GLN A 119 13.62 7.42 -7.54
CA GLN A 119 13.52 7.20 -8.99
C GLN A 119 12.27 7.84 -9.60
N GLY A 120 11.96 9.06 -9.18
CA GLY A 120 10.79 9.79 -9.67
C GLY A 120 9.48 9.47 -8.96
N ILE A 121 9.48 8.48 -8.07
CA ILE A 121 8.30 8.08 -7.29
C ILE A 121 8.30 8.89 -5.99
N LYS A 122 7.24 9.64 -5.76
CA LYS A 122 7.14 10.45 -4.53
C LYS A 122 6.58 9.63 -3.39
N ILE A 123 7.18 9.77 -2.21
CA ILE A 123 6.76 9.06 -1.00
C ILE A 123 6.14 10.08 -0.06
N ILE A 124 4.84 9.95 0.19
CA ILE A 124 4.07 10.96 0.93
C ILE A 124 3.15 10.33 1.95
N THR A 125 2.68 11.16 2.88
CA THR A 125 1.72 10.73 3.90
C THR A 125 0.30 10.66 3.34
N PRO A 126 -0.61 9.92 3.99
CA PRO A 126 -2.03 9.93 3.62
C PRO A 126 -2.63 11.33 3.61
N GLU A 127 -2.30 12.14 4.62
CA GLU A 127 -2.80 13.52 4.69
C GLU A 127 -2.37 14.33 3.46
N LYS A 128 -1.10 14.25 3.11
CA LYS A 128 -0.57 14.99 1.98
C LYS A 128 -1.21 14.56 0.67
N PHE A 129 -1.46 13.26 0.50
CA PHE A 129 -2.13 12.76 -0.70
C PHE A 129 -3.56 13.29 -0.80
N CYS A 130 -4.31 13.30 0.30
CA CYS A 130 -5.70 13.75 0.32
C CYS A 130 -5.85 15.26 0.15
N THR A 131 -4.86 16.04 0.58
CA THR A 131 -4.90 17.50 0.46
C THR A 131 -4.28 18.00 -0.84
N LYS A 132 -3.68 17.12 -1.62
CA LYS A 132 -3.12 17.43 -2.91
C LYS A 132 -4.25 17.50 -3.93
N SER A 133 -4.45 18.63 -4.51
CA SER A 133 -5.49 18.83 -5.52
C SER A 133 -4.91 18.95 -6.91
#